data_8dfb0ccc1bc6d80482168ea4e7d61339
#
_entry.id   8dfb0ccc1bc6d80482168ea4e7d61339
#
_cell.length_a   1.000
_cell.length_b   1.000
_cell.length_c   1.000
_cell.angle_alpha   90.00
_cell.angle_beta   90.00
_cell.angle_gamma   90.00
#
_symmetry.space_group_name_H-M   'P 1'
#
loop_
_entity.id
_entity.type
_entity.pdbx_description
1 polymer ?
#
loop_
_entity_poly.entity_id
_entity_poly.type
_entity_poly.pdbx_seq_one_letter_code
_entity_poly.pdbx_strand_id
1 'polypeptide(L)'
;MRKVMIIGLILIICLLSISASAEGLKYPEVFENPDVTFEDLACTAYCCGTITATGVPVHEGICANNKHVGDLAVLYLEDGTYLGTFECCDTGGTVGLQKGVVVDVYRENYERCVEWMKLTRGRVRVMWIPGEG
;
A
#
# COMPACT_ATOMS: atom_id res chain seq x y z
N MET A 1 -7.57 7.36 -21.37
CA MET A 1 -6.76 8.44 -20.79
C MET A 1 -6.49 8.28 -19.31
N ARG A 2 -7.48 7.97 -18.47
CA ARG A 2 -7.26 7.74 -17.03
C ARG A 2 -6.19 6.69 -16.71
N LYS A 3 -6.22 5.55 -17.39
CA LYS A 3 -5.25 4.47 -17.17
C LYS A 3 -3.81 4.86 -17.50
N VAL A 4 -3.61 5.68 -18.52
CA VAL A 4 -2.28 6.12 -18.95
C VAL A 4 -1.66 7.09 -17.95
N MET A 5 -2.45 7.99 -17.35
CA MET A 5 -1.96 8.93 -16.34
C MET A 5 -1.56 8.24 -15.03
N ILE A 6 -2.34 7.24 -14.60
CA ILE A 6 -2.02 6.43 -13.43
C ILE A 6 -0.71 5.67 -13.65
N ILE A 7 -0.53 5.05 -14.81
CA ILE A 7 0.71 4.35 -15.18
C ILE A 7 1.89 5.32 -15.19
N GLY A 8 1.72 6.54 -15.70
CA GLY A 8 2.76 7.57 -15.69
C GLY A 8 3.19 7.97 -14.28
N LEU A 9 2.24 8.14 -13.37
CA LEU A 9 2.50 8.47 -11.98
C LEU A 9 3.26 7.33 -11.26
N ILE A 10 2.88 6.08 -11.51
CA ILE A 10 3.54 4.90 -10.97
C ILE A 10 4.97 4.79 -11.51
N LEU A 11 5.18 5.00 -12.80
CA LEU A 11 6.50 4.98 -13.43
C LEU A 11 7.42 6.02 -12.80
N ILE A 12 6.94 7.21 -12.51
CA ILE A 12 7.71 8.26 -11.82
C ILE A 12 8.09 7.80 -10.41
N ILE A 13 7.15 7.24 -9.66
CA ILE A 13 7.39 6.71 -8.32
C ILE A 13 8.40 5.55 -8.36
N CYS A 14 8.25 4.62 -9.31
CA CYS A 14 9.17 3.49 -9.49
C CYS A 14 10.57 3.95 -9.91
N LEU A 15 10.70 4.93 -10.80
CA LEU A 15 11.99 5.48 -11.21
C LEU A 15 12.71 6.18 -10.06
N LEU A 16 11.98 6.90 -9.21
CA LEU A 16 12.54 7.51 -8.02
C LEU A 16 13.01 6.47 -6.99
N SER A 17 12.32 5.34 -6.89
CA SER A 17 12.70 4.26 -5.98
C SER A 17 13.92 3.46 -6.43
N ILE A 18 14.30 3.48 -7.72
CA ILE A 18 15.49 2.81 -8.27
C ILE A 18 16.77 3.54 -7.89
N SER A 19 16.76 4.87 -7.78
CA SER A 19 17.94 5.69 -7.52
C SER A 19 18.28 5.85 -6.03
N ALA A 20 17.29 5.69 -5.15
CA ALA A 20 17.40 5.70 -3.69
C ALA A 20 16.04 5.27 -3.13
N SER A 21 15.93 4.98 -1.85
CA SER A 21 14.62 4.74 -1.24
C SER A 21 13.71 5.97 -1.45
N ALA A 22 12.58 5.77 -2.12
CA ALA A 22 11.57 6.82 -2.28
C ALA A 22 10.72 7.01 -1.02
N GLU A 23 10.85 6.11 -0.05
CA GLU A 23 10.14 6.20 1.23
C GLU A 23 10.52 7.50 1.95
N GLY A 24 9.52 8.19 2.48
CA GLY A 24 9.70 9.46 3.18
C GLY A 24 9.72 10.70 2.30
N LEU A 25 9.81 10.57 0.97
CA LEU A 25 9.64 11.70 0.08
C LEU A 25 8.18 12.16 0.07
N LYS A 26 7.98 13.47 0.01
CA LYS A 26 6.63 14.06 0.04
C LYS A 26 6.17 14.43 -1.36
N TYR A 27 4.96 13.99 -1.68
CA TYR A 27 4.31 14.28 -2.95
C TYR A 27 2.89 14.84 -2.68
N PRO A 28 2.77 15.97 -1.96
CA PRO A 28 1.45 16.48 -1.60
C PRO A 28 0.59 16.81 -2.83
N GLU A 29 1.21 17.20 -3.94
CA GLU A 29 0.54 17.48 -5.20
C GLU A 29 -0.18 16.26 -5.80
N VAL A 30 0.19 15.05 -5.42
CA VAL A 30 -0.50 13.85 -5.91
C VAL A 30 -1.95 13.80 -5.43
N PHE A 31 -2.23 14.37 -4.27
CA PHE A 31 -3.58 14.43 -3.71
C PHE A 31 -4.50 15.42 -4.41
N GLU A 32 -3.93 16.33 -5.17
CA GLU A 32 -4.66 17.35 -5.93
C GLU A 32 -5.02 16.91 -7.35
N ASN A 33 -4.53 15.74 -7.77
CA ASN A 33 -4.80 15.21 -9.11
C ASN A 33 -6.25 14.69 -9.20
N PRO A 34 -7.13 15.32 -10.01
CA PRO A 34 -8.54 14.93 -10.10
C PRO A 34 -8.78 13.57 -10.75
N ASP A 35 -7.76 13.03 -11.44
CA ASP A 35 -7.84 11.73 -12.11
C ASP A 35 -7.49 10.56 -11.17
N VAL A 36 -7.08 10.85 -9.95
CA VAL A 36 -6.65 9.85 -8.96
C VAL A 36 -7.58 9.87 -7.77
N THR A 37 -8.04 8.70 -7.36
CA THR A 37 -8.89 8.53 -6.19
C THR A 37 -8.09 7.94 -5.04
N PHE A 38 -8.20 8.56 -3.88
CA PHE A 38 -7.58 8.09 -2.64
C PHE A 38 -8.64 7.66 -1.63
N GLU A 39 -8.29 6.66 -0.83
CA GLU A 39 -9.08 6.25 0.31
C GLU A 39 -8.26 6.44 1.58
N ASP A 40 -8.88 7.01 2.61
CA ASP A 40 -8.29 7.05 3.95
C ASP A 40 -8.68 5.75 4.68
N LEU A 41 -7.70 4.91 4.94
CA LEU A 41 -7.91 3.60 5.56
C LEU A 41 -7.18 3.48 6.89
N ALA A 42 -7.72 2.67 7.78
CA ALA A 42 -6.95 2.16 8.90
C ALA A 42 -5.82 1.27 8.36
N CYS A 43 -4.67 1.32 9.03
CA CYS A 43 -3.50 0.55 8.65
C CYS A 43 -2.99 -0.26 9.83
N THR A 44 -2.71 -1.53 9.59
CA THR A 44 -2.05 -2.44 10.52
C THR A 44 -0.82 -3.05 9.89
N ALA A 45 -0.07 -3.81 10.65
CA ALA A 45 1.10 -4.53 10.16
C ALA A 45 1.15 -5.93 10.74
N TYR A 46 1.63 -6.88 9.95
CA TYR A 46 1.80 -8.26 10.39
C TYR A 46 3.14 -8.81 9.96
N CYS A 47 3.68 -9.74 10.74
CA CYS A 47 4.96 -10.40 10.46
C CYS A 47 4.88 -11.93 10.59
N CYS A 48 3.67 -12.50 10.52
CA CYS A 48 3.45 -13.95 10.63
C CYS A 48 2.96 -14.52 9.30
N GLY A 49 3.03 -15.85 9.21
CA GLY A 49 2.60 -16.57 8.01
C GLY A 49 3.76 -16.93 7.11
N THR A 50 3.51 -17.84 6.19
CA THR A 50 4.50 -18.32 5.21
C THR A 50 4.01 -18.13 3.78
N ILE A 51 2.72 -18.27 3.54
CA ILE A 51 2.10 -18.16 2.22
C ILE A 51 0.84 -17.30 2.34
N THR A 52 0.65 -16.41 1.38
CA THR A 52 -0.54 -15.57 1.28
C THR A 52 -1.74 -16.34 0.73
N ALA A 53 -2.92 -15.74 0.78
CA ALA A 53 -4.14 -16.31 0.23
C ALA A 53 -4.05 -16.63 -1.28
N THR A 54 -3.20 -15.92 -2.01
CA THR A 54 -2.99 -16.16 -3.46
C THR A 54 -1.88 -17.18 -3.75
N GLY A 55 -1.24 -17.75 -2.72
CA GLY A 55 -0.18 -18.73 -2.87
C GLY A 55 1.22 -18.14 -3.02
N VAL A 56 1.36 -16.84 -2.88
CA VAL A 56 2.65 -16.14 -2.92
C VAL A 56 3.31 -16.24 -1.54
N PRO A 57 4.61 -16.58 -1.44
CA PRO A 57 5.33 -16.51 -0.17
C PRO A 57 5.32 -15.10 0.40
N VAL A 58 5.18 -14.97 1.73
CA VAL A 58 5.21 -13.66 2.37
C VAL A 58 6.58 -13.01 2.23
N HIS A 59 6.60 -11.73 1.94
CA HIS A 59 7.81 -10.91 1.82
C HIS A 59 7.49 -9.43 1.98
N GLU A 60 8.48 -8.60 2.21
CA GLU A 60 8.31 -7.15 2.19
C GLU A 60 7.74 -6.71 0.83
N GLY A 61 6.83 -5.74 0.85
CA GLY A 61 6.18 -5.23 -0.36
C GLY A 61 4.83 -5.84 -0.66
N ILE A 62 4.25 -6.63 0.26
CA ILE A 62 2.88 -7.15 0.12
C ILE A 62 1.96 -6.61 1.21
N CYS A 63 0.68 -6.64 0.94
CA CYS A 63 -0.35 -6.28 1.90
C CYS A 63 -1.60 -7.16 1.75
N ALA A 64 -2.48 -7.06 2.73
CA ALA A 64 -3.77 -7.74 2.76
C ALA A 64 -4.91 -6.74 2.74
N ASN A 65 -5.90 -7.00 1.91
CA ASN A 65 -7.21 -6.34 1.90
C ASN A 65 -8.14 -7.18 1.03
N ASN A 66 -9.22 -7.70 1.59
CA ASN A 66 -10.06 -8.69 0.90
C ASN A 66 -10.79 -8.14 -0.34
N LYS A 67 -10.92 -6.83 -0.47
CA LYS A 67 -11.60 -6.18 -1.61
C LYS A 67 -10.66 -5.84 -2.77
N HIS A 68 -9.35 -5.89 -2.54
CA HIS A 68 -8.37 -5.40 -3.50
C HIS A 68 -7.31 -6.44 -3.89
N VAL A 69 -7.59 -7.73 -3.68
CA VAL A 69 -6.66 -8.80 -4.09
C VAL A 69 -6.39 -8.70 -5.60
N GLY A 70 -5.11 -8.64 -5.96
CA GLY A 70 -4.67 -8.44 -7.34
C GLY A 70 -4.34 -6.99 -7.70
N ASP A 71 -4.67 -6.03 -6.84
CA ASP A 71 -4.37 -4.61 -7.05
C ASP A 71 -3.04 -4.23 -6.40
N LEU A 72 -2.50 -3.08 -6.78
CA LEU A 72 -1.38 -2.44 -6.10
C LEU A 72 -1.90 -1.36 -5.17
N ALA A 73 -1.36 -1.32 -3.96
CA ALA A 73 -1.64 -0.26 -2.98
C ALA A 73 -0.46 0.70 -2.92
N VAL A 74 -0.66 1.94 -3.34
CA VAL A 74 0.33 3.00 -3.15
C VAL A 74 -0.05 3.74 -1.89
N LEU A 75 0.82 3.69 -0.89
CA LEU A 75 0.54 4.19 0.46
C LEU A 75 1.23 5.51 0.73
N TYR A 76 0.48 6.43 1.32
CA TYR A 76 0.96 7.74 1.74
C TYR A 76 0.50 8.04 3.17
N LEU A 77 1.28 8.84 3.88
CA LEU A 77 0.77 9.55 5.05
C LEU A 77 -0.16 10.68 4.59
N GLU A 78 -0.92 11.19 5.52
CA GLU A 78 -1.89 12.28 5.27
C GLU A 78 -1.23 13.55 4.70
N ASP A 79 0.04 13.80 5.02
CA ASP A 79 0.81 14.94 4.51
C ASP A 79 1.43 14.72 3.13
N GLY A 80 1.18 13.57 2.49
CA GLY A 80 1.73 13.22 1.20
C GLY A 80 3.08 12.49 1.24
N THR A 81 3.58 12.15 2.42
CA THR A 81 4.79 11.33 2.54
C THR A 81 4.56 9.95 1.93
N TYR A 82 5.35 9.59 0.93
CA TYR A 82 5.28 8.28 0.28
C TYR A 82 5.86 7.21 1.19
N LEU A 83 5.09 6.15 1.41
CA LEU A 83 5.45 5.04 2.28
C LEU A 83 5.89 3.80 1.52
N GLY A 84 5.41 3.61 0.32
CA GLY A 84 5.73 2.45 -0.51
C GLY A 84 4.58 2.01 -1.38
N THR A 85 4.88 1.10 -2.30
CA THR A 85 3.91 0.45 -3.17
C THR A 85 3.88 -1.03 -2.82
N PHE A 86 2.71 -1.55 -2.52
CA PHE A 86 2.52 -2.91 -2.00
C PHE A 86 1.59 -3.69 -2.92
N GLU A 87 1.97 -4.92 -3.21
CA GLU A 87 1.10 -5.85 -3.93
C GLU A 87 0.06 -6.42 -2.96
N CYS A 88 -1.21 -6.19 -3.23
CA CYS A 88 -2.29 -6.76 -2.44
C CYS A 88 -2.55 -8.21 -2.88
N CYS A 89 -2.00 -9.15 -2.15
CA CYS A 89 -2.06 -10.57 -2.48
C CYS A 89 -2.52 -11.44 -1.30
N ASP A 90 -2.97 -10.82 -0.23
CA ASP A 90 -3.39 -11.54 0.96
C ASP A 90 -4.77 -11.09 1.46
N THR A 91 -5.37 -11.91 2.30
CA THR A 91 -6.67 -11.65 2.91
C THR A 91 -6.60 -11.94 4.41
N GLY A 92 -7.60 -11.53 5.14
CA GLY A 92 -7.73 -11.82 6.56
C GLY A 92 -9.18 -11.99 6.99
N GLY A 93 -9.36 -12.55 8.19
CA GLY A 93 -10.66 -12.86 8.76
C GLY A 93 -11.31 -11.73 9.54
N THR A 94 -10.60 -10.63 9.79
CA THR A 94 -11.17 -9.50 10.54
C THR A 94 -12.21 -8.75 9.70
N VAL A 95 -13.16 -8.14 10.37
CA VAL A 95 -14.25 -7.38 9.71
C VAL A 95 -13.69 -6.25 8.85
N GLY A 96 -12.68 -5.54 9.33
CA GLY A 96 -12.07 -4.42 8.58
C GLY A 96 -11.42 -4.86 7.28
N LEU A 97 -10.71 -5.98 7.28
CA LEU A 97 -10.11 -6.55 6.07
C LEU A 97 -11.18 -7.04 5.10
N GLN A 98 -12.20 -7.71 5.60
CA GLN A 98 -13.31 -8.22 4.78
C GLN A 98 -14.10 -7.08 4.13
N LYS A 99 -14.30 -5.97 4.84
CA LYS A 99 -14.98 -4.78 4.32
C LYS A 99 -14.10 -3.90 3.44
N GLY A 100 -12.80 -4.15 3.40
CA GLY A 100 -11.87 -3.37 2.62
C GLY A 100 -11.48 -2.02 3.22
N VAL A 101 -11.80 -1.78 4.51
CA VAL A 101 -11.52 -0.50 5.20
C VAL A 101 -10.23 -0.51 6.01
N VAL A 102 -9.49 -1.63 5.96
CA VAL A 102 -8.18 -1.78 6.58
C VAL A 102 -7.20 -2.30 5.53
N VAL A 103 -6.00 -1.75 5.52
CA VAL A 103 -4.86 -2.34 4.81
C VAL A 103 -3.87 -2.87 5.84
N ASP A 104 -3.51 -4.14 5.74
CA ASP A 104 -2.59 -4.82 6.65
C ASP A 104 -1.29 -5.12 5.89
N VAL A 105 -0.20 -4.48 6.29
CA VAL A 105 1.06 -4.49 5.57
C VAL A 105 1.99 -5.54 6.19
N TYR A 106 2.55 -6.40 5.36
CA TYR A 106 3.57 -7.35 5.83
C TYR A 106 4.88 -6.62 6.12
N ARG A 107 5.43 -6.86 7.28
CA ARG A 107 6.77 -6.42 7.65
C ARG A 107 7.59 -7.64 8.09
N GLU A 108 8.88 -7.60 7.82
CA GLU A 108 9.81 -8.71 7.99
C GLU A 108 9.86 -9.26 9.42
N ASN A 109 9.70 -8.39 10.43
CA ASN A 109 9.78 -8.77 11.83
C ASN A 109 8.91 -7.85 12.70
N TYR A 110 8.79 -8.22 13.98
CA TYR A 110 7.97 -7.50 14.94
C TYR A 110 8.42 -6.04 15.12
N GLU A 111 9.72 -5.78 15.17
CA GLU A 111 10.26 -4.42 15.34
C GLU A 111 9.83 -3.52 14.18
N ARG A 112 9.87 -4.02 12.96
CA ARG A 112 9.42 -3.29 11.77
C ARG A 112 7.91 -3.05 11.78
N CYS A 113 7.14 -3.97 12.32
CA CYS A 113 5.70 -3.75 12.53
C CYS A 113 5.47 -2.59 13.50
N VAL A 114 6.19 -2.57 14.61
CA VAL A 114 6.08 -1.49 15.61
C VAL A 114 6.47 -0.13 15.00
N GLU A 115 7.58 -0.09 14.25
CA GLU A 115 8.03 1.12 13.54
C GLU A 115 6.96 1.62 12.56
N TRP A 116 6.37 0.71 11.80
CA TRP A 116 5.29 1.03 10.86
C TRP A 116 4.08 1.65 11.56
N MET A 117 3.66 1.06 12.67
CA MET A 117 2.52 1.57 13.44
C MET A 117 2.81 2.94 14.07
N LYS A 118 4.04 3.17 14.53
CA LYS A 118 4.46 4.48 15.04
C LYS A 118 4.48 5.54 13.94
N LEU A 119 4.97 5.18 12.77
CA LEU A 119 5.06 6.08 11.60
C LEU A 119 3.68 6.46 11.09
N THR A 120 2.80 5.48 10.89
CA THR A 120 1.47 5.67 10.29
C THR A 120 0.43 6.13 11.30
N ARG A 121 0.64 5.86 12.57
CA ARG A 121 -0.36 6.03 13.64
C ARG A 121 -1.66 5.27 13.34
N GLY A 122 -1.54 4.17 12.62
CA GLY A 122 -2.66 3.32 12.25
C GLY A 122 -3.55 3.86 11.12
N ARG A 123 -3.08 4.86 10.36
CA ARG A 123 -3.84 5.43 9.24
C ARG A 123 -2.94 5.75 8.06
N VAL A 124 -3.46 5.50 6.85
CA VAL A 124 -2.77 5.81 5.59
C VAL A 124 -3.78 6.30 4.55
N ARG A 125 -3.27 7.00 3.56
CA ARG A 125 -3.99 7.26 2.31
C ARG A 125 -3.52 6.27 1.27
N VAL A 126 -4.47 5.61 0.64
CA VAL A 126 -4.19 4.56 -0.34
C VAL A 126 -4.70 4.97 -1.71
N MET A 127 -3.85 4.88 -2.69
CA MET A 127 -4.21 4.91 -4.10
C MET A 127 -4.18 3.46 -4.59
N TRP A 128 -5.34 2.92 -4.97
CA TRP A 128 -5.42 1.59 -5.53
C TRP A 128 -5.23 1.61 -7.03
N ILE A 129 -4.34 0.77 -7.51
CA ILE A 129 -4.09 0.57 -8.91
C ILE A 129 -4.62 -0.80 -9.29
N PRO A 130 -5.63 -0.88 -10.16
CA PRO A 130 -6.19 -2.16 -10.56
C PRO A 130 -5.13 -3.07 -11.18
N GLY A 131 -5.12 -4.33 -10.76
CA GLY A 131 -4.30 -5.36 -11.39
C GLY A 131 -4.81 -5.69 -12.78
N GLU A 132 -3.91 -6.28 -13.58
CA GLU A 132 -4.25 -6.81 -14.89
C GLU A 132 -4.95 -8.17 -14.73
N GLY A 133 -6.14 -8.26 -15.16
CA GLY A 133 -6.83 -9.55 -15.14
C GLY A 133 -8.19 -9.55 -14.65
#